data_f32d56c8e4d7c6b19bdebe24aea36624
#
_entry.id   f32d56c8e4d7c6b19bdebe24aea36624
#
_cell.length_a   1.000
_cell.length_b   1.000
_cell.length_c   1.000
_cell.angle_alpha   90.00
_cell.angle_beta   90.00
_cell.angle_gamma   90.00
#
_symmetry.space_group_name_H-M   'P 1'
#
loop_
_entity.id
_entity.type
_entity.pdbx_description
1 polymer ?
#
loop_
_entity_poly.entity_id
_entity_poly.type
_entity_poly.pdbx_seq_one_letter_code
_entity_poly.pdbx_strand_id
1 'polypeptide(L)'
;MLFRSLALDPRPPPDHCSPPFRPGLSGRLEGELVSDESGRSAGAKVNTRRLHVITWGCQMNVYDSTRMTDVLAPLGYAPAEAPDGADMVILNTCHIRDRAAEKVFSELGRLRLLKQAREAEGGRMILAVAGCVAQAEGAEILARAPYVDIVLGPQTYHRLPEMVARASRAAGAVIETEFPAEDKFDHLPEASAPPGPTAFLTIQEGCDKFCSFCVVPYTRGAEQSRPLEAVMAEARRLVSLGAREITLLGQNVNAWHGEGPAGPSTLGQLVRALAGIPDLARIRYTTSHPRDMDDDLIAAHAEVPQLMPFLHLPVQSGSDRMLAAMNRRHTAADYLRLIDRLRAARPDLALSSDFIVGHPGETEADFAATMALIERVGFAQAFSFKYSPRPGTPAAGAPTQVPEAEKDRRLQALQALLREQQAAFNADCVGRTVDVLVTGPGRRPGQIGGRTPWLQPVHADGPDGLAGRIVRVKIVAAHQNSLSATLLPHPQEQERTQA
;
A
#
# COMPACT_ATOMS: atom_id res chain seq x y z
N MET A 1 -29.48 -33.36 -34.72
CA MET A 1 -29.00 -32.26 -35.56
C MET A 1 -28.33 -31.21 -34.68
N LEU A 2 -27.02 -31.19 -34.74
CA LEU A 2 -26.06 -30.12 -34.44
C LEU A 2 -26.33 -29.13 -33.29
N PHE A 3 -25.84 -29.46 -32.09
CA PHE A 3 -25.45 -28.50 -31.06
C PHE A 3 -23.99 -28.11 -31.32
N ARG A 4 -23.76 -26.86 -31.73
CA ARG A 4 -22.42 -26.23 -31.73
C ARG A 4 -22.12 -25.73 -30.33
N SER A 5 -21.13 -26.35 -29.70
CA SER A 5 -20.42 -25.93 -28.51
C SER A 5 -19.74 -24.57 -28.77
N LEU A 6 -20.12 -23.54 -28.01
CA LEU A 6 -19.35 -22.31 -27.87
C LEU A 6 -18.39 -22.53 -26.73
N ALA A 7 -17.12 -22.71 -27.07
CA ALA A 7 -16.03 -22.75 -26.14
C ALA A 7 -15.84 -21.34 -25.51
N LEU A 8 -16.00 -21.26 -24.19
CA LEU A 8 -15.67 -20.08 -23.41
C LEU A 8 -14.14 -19.99 -23.29
N ASP A 9 -13.59 -18.85 -23.72
CA ASP A 9 -12.18 -18.47 -23.61
C ASP A 9 -11.77 -18.42 -22.12
N PRO A 10 -10.75 -19.15 -21.64
CA PRO A 10 -10.38 -19.20 -20.23
C PRO A 10 -9.40 -18.10 -19.81
N ARG A 11 -9.54 -16.88 -20.31
CA ARG A 11 -8.73 -15.77 -19.78
C ARG A 11 -9.33 -15.24 -18.48
N PRO A 12 -8.57 -15.19 -17.37
CA PRO A 12 -9.02 -14.56 -16.15
C PRO A 12 -9.22 -13.06 -16.36
N PRO A 13 -10.20 -12.43 -15.69
CA PRO A 13 -10.38 -10.98 -15.75
C PRO A 13 -9.12 -10.27 -15.26
N PRO A 14 -8.80 -9.09 -15.80
CA PRO A 14 -7.61 -8.34 -15.40
C PRO A 14 -7.67 -7.99 -13.90
N ASP A 15 -6.61 -8.34 -13.20
CA ASP A 15 -6.41 -8.00 -11.80
C ASP A 15 -6.50 -6.48 -11.62
N HIS A 16 -7.56 -6.01 -10.95
CA HIS A 16 -7.72 -4.62 -10.53
C HIS A 16 -6.83 -4.33 -9.32
N CYS A 17 -5.54 -4.33 -9.57
CA CYS A 17 -4.54 -3.77 -8.67
C CYS A 17 -3.86 -2.60 -9.35
N SER A 18 -3.63 -1.53 -8.63
CA SER A 18 -2.72 -0.48 -9.06
C SER A 18 -1.47 -1.12 -9.67
N PRO A 19 -0.97 -0.63 -10.82
CA PRO A 19 0.21 -1.25 -11.44
C PRO A 19 1.34 -1.30 -10.42
N PRO A 20 2.20 -2.31 -10.45
CA PRO A 20 3.35 -2.38 -9.56
C PRO A 20 4.15 -1.10 -9.73
N PHE A 21 4.47 -0.45 -8.62
CA PHE A 21 5.38 0.67 -8.55
C PHE A 21 6.71 0.22 -9.18
N ARG A 22 7.05 0.73 -10.35
CA ARG A 22 8.40 0.60 -10.92
C ARG A 22 9.23 1.73 -10.35
N PRO A 23 10.30 1.47 -9.59
CA PRO A 23 11.27 2.52 -9.28
C PRO A 23 11.83 3.07 -10.58
N GLY A 24 11.86 4.40 -10.70
CA GLY A 24 12.36 5.11 -11.86
C GLY A 24 13.78 4.69 -12.19
N LEU A 25 14.03 4.43 -13.48
CA LEU A 25 15.34 4.15 -14.03
C LEU A 25 16.33 5.28 -13.65
N SER A 26 17.41 4.91 -12.99
CA SER A 26 18.57 5.79 -12.78
C SER A 26 19.17 6.18 -14.12
N GLY A 27 19.15 7.48 -14.43
CA GLY A 27 19.89 8.02 -15.57
C GLY A 27 21.38 7.69 -15.43
N ARG A 28 21.97 7.18 -16.51
CA ARG A 28 23.43 7.04 -16.65
C ARG A 28 24.05 8.43 -16.54
N LEU A 29 24.86 8.64 -15.53
CA LEU A 29 25.85 9.69 -15.53
C LEU A 29 27.13 9.09 -16.17
N GLU A 30 27.37 9.41 -17.41
CA GLU A 30 28.70 9.25 -18.02
C GLU A 30 29.60 10.36 -17.47
N GLY A 31 30.43 10.00 -16.49
CA GLY A 31 31.51 10.84 -16.01
C GLY A 31 32.79 10.48 -16.72
N GLU A 32 33.36 11.42 -17.46
CA GLU A 32 34.71 11.33 -18.04
C GLU A 32 35.76 11.02 -16.97
N LEU A 33 36.49 9.92 -17.22
CA LEU A 33 37.67 9.54 -16.43
C LEU A 33 38.86 10.42 -16.86
N VAL A 34 39.22 11.37 -16.01
CA VAL A 34 40.54 11.98 -16.02
C VAL A 34 41.49 11.02 -15.30
N SER A 35 42.44 10.48 -16.03
CA SER A 35 43.54 9.66 -15.53
C SER A 35 44.53 10.53 -14.76
N ASP A 36 44.70 10.27 -13.45
CA ASP A 36 45.88 10.66 -12.74
C ASP A 36 46.55 9.41 -12.15
N GLU A 37 47.79 9.18 -12.60
CA GLU A 37 48.65 8.10 -12.15
C GLU A 37 49.39 8.55 -10.88
N SER A 38 48.96 8.03 -9.73
CA SER A 38 49.91 7.75 -8.62
C SER A 38 49.24 7.04 -7.44
N GLY A 39 49.76 5.87 -7.07
CA GLY A 39 49.76 5.36 -5.69
C GLY A 39 48.63 4.38 -5.30
N ARG A 40 48.88 3.10 -5.55
CA ARG A 40 48.45 1.91 -4.78
C ARG A 40 47.51 2.14 -3.61
N SER A 41 46.25 1.79 -3.79
CA SER A 41 45.39 1.23 -2.76
C SER A 41 44.60 0.08 -3.41
N ALA A 42 44.86 -1.15 -2.97
CA ALA A 42 44.09 -2.30 -3.36
C ALA A 42 42.66 -2.16 -2.78
N GLY A 43 41.80 -1.50 -3.51
CA GLY A 43 40.35 -1.49 -3.25
C GLY A 43 39.84 -2.90 -3.43
N ALA A 44 39.52 -3.58 -2.34
CA ALA A 44 38.75 -4.81 -2.36
C ALA A 44 37.52 -4.54 -3.22
N LYS A 45 37.36 -5.23 -4.34
CA LYS A 45 36.11 -5.25 -5.12
C LYS A 45 35.03 -5.74 -4.16
N VAL A 46 34.22 -4.83 -3.63
CA VAL A 46 33.02 -5.17 -2.88
C VAL A 46 32.15 -5.93 -3.89
N ASN A 47 32.11 -7.24 -3.74
CA ASN A 47 31.30 -8.10 -4.60
C ASN A 47 29.83 -7.77 -4.28
N THR A 48 29.22 -6.89 -5.06
CA THR A 48 27.84 -6.42 -4.85
C THR A 48 26.90 -7.63 -5.06
N ARG A 49 26.19 -8.01 -4.00
CA ARG A 49 25.18 -9.07 -4.04
C ARG A 49 23.87 -8.53 -4.60
N ARG A 50 23.19 -9.32 -5.41
CA ARG A 50 21.95 -8.94 -6.06
C ARG A 50 20.75 -9.38 -5.20
N LEU A 51 19.89 -8.41 -4.82
CA LEU A 51 18.65 -8.63 -4.06
C LEU A 51 17.45 -8.35 -4.95
N HIS A 52 16.56 -9.32 -5.10
CA HIS A 52 15.27 -9.09 -5.74
C HIS A 52 14.14 -9.26 -4.72
N VAL A 53 13.26 -8.24 -4.59
CA VAL A 53 12.12 -8.29 -3.67
C VAL A 53 10.82 -8.31 -4.47
N ILE A 54 10.08 -9.40 -4.34
CA ILE A 54 8.74 -9.56 -4.91
C ILE A 54 7.74 -9.15 -3.85
N THR A 55 6.98 -8.08 -4.10
CA THR A 55 6.02 -7.55 -3.13
C THR A 55 4.60 -7.76 -3.63
N TRP A 56 3.81 -8.50 -2.86
CA TRP A 56 2.37 -8.65 -3.07
C TRP A 56 1.61 -8.21 -1.83
N GLY A 57 0.63 -7.36 -2.01
CA GLY A 57 -0.25 -7.00 -0.88
C GLY A 57 -0.67 -5.53 -0.86
N CYS A 58 -0.55 -4.91 0.30
CA CYS A 58 -0.93 -3.53 0.56
C CYS A 58 0.29 -2.60 0.59
N GLN A 59 0.03 -1.29 0.81
CA GLN A 59 1.09 -0.28 0.91
C GLN A 59 2.06 -0.56 2.05
N MET A 60 1.59 -1.16 3.17
CA MET A 60 2.48 -1.61 4.25
C MET A 60 3.53 -2.61 3.77
N ASN A 61 3.15 -3.57 2.91
CA ASN A 61 4.14 -4.50 2.34
C ASN A 61 5.15 -3.78 1.44
N VAL A 62 4.73 -2.72 0.72
CA VAL A 62 5.66 -1.91 -0.08
C VAL A 62 6.67 -1.20 0.82
N TYR A 63 6.19 -0.57 1.90
CA TYR A 63 7.08 0.05 2.89
C TYR A 63 8.02 -1.00 3.51
N ASP A 64 7.50 -2.12 4.00
CA ASP A 64 8.31 -3.21 4.59
C ASP A 64 9.39 -3.69 3.60
N SER A 65 9.07 -3.86 2.32
CA SER A 65 10.02 -4.27 1.28
C SER A 65 11.16 -3.26 1.09
N THR A 66 10.83 -1.97 1.09
CA THR A 66 11.85 -0.91 1.03
C THR A 66 12.76 -0.98 2.26
N ARG A 67 12.18 -1.12 3.46
CA ARG A 67 12.97 -1.22 4.71
C ARG A 67 13.84 -2.48 4.77
N MET A 68 13.35 -3.63 4.26
CA MET A 68 14.17 -4.85 4.13
C MET A 68 15.38 -4.60 3.22
N THR A 69 15.21 -3.85 2.14
CA THR A 69 16.31 -3.47 1.25
C THR A 69 17.33 -2.60 1.97
N ASP A 70 16.86 -1.58 2.73
CA ASP A 70 17.74 -0.69 3.52
C ASP A 70 18.55 -1.48 4.57
N VAL A 71 17.91 -2.44 5.27
CA VAL A 71 18.55 -3.29 6.29
C VAL A 71 19.63 -4.20 5.68
N LEU A 72 19.46 -4.64 4.43
CA LEU A 72 20.40 -5.53 3.75
C LEU A 72 21.52 -4.77 2.99
N ALA A 73 21.37 -3.48 2.73
CA ALA A 73 22.34 -2.67 2.02
C ALA A 73 23.76 -2.68 2.67
N PRO A 74 23.91 -2.58 4.03
CA PRO A 74 25.20 -2.68 4.70
C PRO A 74 25.93 -4.02 4.49
N LEU A 75 25.19 -5.09 4.15
CA LEU A 75 25.75 -6.42 3.81
C LEU A 75 26.21 -6.52 2.35
N GLY A 76 26.16 -5.41 1.59
CA GLY A 76 26.53 -5.35 0.18
C GLY A 76 25.42 -5.82 -0.77
N TYR A 77 24.18 -5.92 -0.33
CA TYR A 77 23.05 -6.21 -1.22
C TYR A 77 22.59 -4.95 -1.94
N ALA A 78 22.42 -5.04 -3.26
CA ALA A 78 21.84 -4.00 -4.09
C ALA A 78 20.59 -4.51 -4.82
N PRO A 79 19.58 -3.65 -5.05
CA PRO A 79 18.36 -4.03 -5.75
C PRO A 79 18.63 -4.58 -7.16
N ALA A 80 17.91 -5.65 -7.53
CA ALA A 80 17.92 -6.23 -8.87
C ALA A 80 16.50 -6.21 -9.45
N GLU A 81 16.36 -5.90 -10.74
CA GLU A 81 15.07 -5.82 -11.42
C GLU A 81 14.38 -7.18 -11.58
N ALA A 82 15.16 -8.25 -11.68
CA ALA A 82 14.67 -9.61 -11.90
C ALA A 82 15.29 -10.60 -10.90
N PRO A 83 14.61 -11.72 -10.61
CA PRO A 83 15.14 -12.76 -9.72
C PRO A 83 16.24 -13.59 -10.37
N ASP A 84 16.40 -13.52 -11.70
CA ASP A 84 17.42 -14.26 -12.42
C ASP A 84 18.82 -13.82 -12.02
N GLY A 85 19.64 -14.77 -11.55
CA GLY A 85 20.99 -14.51 -11.07
C GLY A 85 21.06 -13.69 -9.79
N ALA A 86 19.94 -13.51 -9.06
CA ALA A 86 19.97 -12.89 -7.75
C ALA A 86 20.65 -13.79 -6.71
N ASP A 87 21.36 -13.16 -5.76
CA ASP A 87 21.97 -13.86 -4.62
C ASP A 87 20.97 -14.03 -3.45
N MET A 88 19.91 -13.20 -3.46
CA MET A 88 18.79 -13.32 -2.54
C MET A 88 17.49 -12.89 -3.21
N VAL A 89 16.42 -13.65 -2.96
CA VAL A 89 15.05 -13.29 -3.34
C VAL A 89 14.19 -13.28 -2.11
N ILE A 90 13.45 -12.18 -1.88
CA ILE A 90 12.46 -12.06 -0.81
C ILE A 90 11.07 -11.99 -1.43
N LEU A 91 10.19 -12.92 -1.05
CA LEU A 91 8.78 -12.89 -1.38
C LEU A 91 8.00 -12.30 -0.18
N ASN A 92 7.68 -11.01 -0.24
CA ASN A 92 6.93 -10.30 0.80
C ASN A 92 5.44 -10.29 0.47
N THR A 93 4.62 -10.85 1.36
CA THR A 93 3.24 -11.19 1.06
C THR A 93 2.25 -10.79 2.14
N CYS A 94 1.02 -10.47 1.70
CA CYS A 94 -0.10 -10.10 2.55
C CYS A 94 -1.09 -11.25 2.69
N HIS A 95 -1.71 -11.38 3.86
CA HIS A 95 -2.71 -12.43 4.16
C HIS A 95 -4.18 -11.94 3.98
N ILE A 96 -4.39 -10.71 3.49
CA ILE A 96 -5.75 -10.13 3.38
C ILE A 96 -6.56 -10.74 2.23
N ARG A 97 -5.90 -11.18 1.13
CA ARG A 97 -6.57 -11.65 -0.09
C ARG A 97 -6.77 -13.15 -0.09
N ASP A 98 -7.92 -13.58 -0.67
CA ASP A 98 -8.14 -14.97 -1.01
C ASP A 98 -7.03 -15.50 -1.91
N ARG A 99 -6.67 -16.75 -1.71
CA ARG A 99 -5.62 -17.44 -2.49
C ARG A 99 -4.23 -16.77 -2.42
N ALA A 100 -3.99 -15.87 -1.44
CA ALA A 100 -2.67 -15.29 -1.27
C ALA A 100 -1.63 -16.40 -0.99
N ALA A 101 -1.95 -17.34 -0.11
CA ALA A 101 -1.09 -18.48 0.19
C ALA A 101 -0.84 -19.36 -1.04
N GLU A 102 -1.87 -19.70 -1.84
CA GLU A 102 -1.70 -20.50 -3.05
C GLU A 102 -0.81 -19.82 -4.10
N LYS A 103 -0.95 -18.50 -4.25
CA LYS A 103 -0.05 -17.71 -5.12
C LYS A 103 1.39 -17.75 -4.63
N VAL A 104 1.60 -17.69 -3.30
CA VAL A 104 2.93 -17.82 -2.69
C VAL A 104 3.55 -19.16 -3.09
N PHE A 105 2.85 -20.28 -2.93
CA PHE A 105 3.40 -21.60 -3.28
C PHE A 105 3.65 -21.77 -4.77
N SER A 106 2.80 -21.20 -5.64
CA SER A 106 3.05 -21.19 -7.09
C SER A 106 4.33 -20.42 -7.45
N GLU A 107 4.53 -19.25 -6.86
CA GLU A 107 5.75 -18.46 -7.07
C GLU A 107 6.99 -19.13 -6.49
N LEU A 108 6.88 -19.71 -5.30
CA LEU A 108 7.97 -20.49 -4.71
C LEU A 108 8.41 -21.66 -5.59
N GLY A 109 7.46 -22.33 -6.26
CA GLY A 109 7.77 -23.36 -7.25
C GLY A 109 8.61 -22.83 -8.42
N ARG A 110 8.30 -21.64 -8.93
CA ARG A 110 9.10 -20.96 -9.98
C ARG A 110 10.49 -20.56 -9.47
N LEU A 111 10.55 -19.95 -8.29
CA LEU A 111 11.81 -19.52 -7.67
C LEU A 111 12.73 -20.69 -7.31
N ARG A 112 12.17 -21.85 -6.97
CA ARG A 112 12.95 -23.10 -6.79
C ARG A 112 13.78 -23.45 -8.01
N LEU A 113 13.22 -23.35 -9.21
CA LEU A 113 13.94 -23.65 -10.45
C LEU A 113 15.11 -22.68 -10.66
N LEU A 114 14.92 -21.39 -10.39
CA LEU A 114 15.98 -20.38 -10.46
C LEU A 114 17.08 -20.64 -9.43
N LYS A 115 16.71 -21.02 -8.20
CA LYS A 115 17.65 -21.40 -7.14
C LYS A 115 18.50 -22.60 -7.56
N GLN A 116 17.88 -23.65 -8.08
CA GLN A 116 18.58 -24.86 -8.59
C GLN A 116 19.51 -24.54 -9.75
N ALA A 117 19.09 -23.70 -10.70
CA ALA A 117 19.94 -23.27 -11.82
C ALA A 117 21.17 -22.50 -11.31
N ARG A 118 20.97 -21.57 -10.35
CA ARG A 118 22.07 -20.82 -9.73
C ARG A 118 23.07 -21.74 -8.99
N GLU A 119 22.56 -22.75 -8.27
CA GLU A 119 23.38 -23.73 -7.57
C GLU A 119 24.16 -24.63 -8.53
N ALA A 120 23.58 -25.01 -9.68
CA ALA A 120 24.25 -25.80 -10.71
C ALA A 120 25.42 -25.02 -11.37
N GLU A 121 25.35 -23.69 -11.38
CA GLU A 121 26.44 -22.79 -11.83
C GLU A 121 27.49 -22.53 -10.73
N GLY A 122 27.40 -23.17 -9.57
CA GLY A 122 28.31 -22.97 -8.44
C GLY A 122 28.03 -21.71 -7.62
N GLY A 123 26.92 -21.00 -7.89
CA GLY A 123 26.45 -19.87 -7.12
C GLY A 123 25.53 -20.30 -5.97
N ARG A 124 24.99 -19.34 -5.23
CA ARG A 124 24.02 -19.57 -4.17
C ARG A 124 22.92 -18.53 -4.26
N MET A 125 21.66 -18.95 -4.04
CA MET A 125 20.52 -18.04 -3.87
C MET A 125 19.86 -18.30 -2.52
N ILE A 126 19.70 -17.26 -1.69
CA ILE A 126 18.89 -17.31 -0.48
C ILE A 126 17.45 -16.99 -0.85
N LEU A 127 16.52 -17.87 -0.54
CA LEU A 127 15.10 -17.66 -0.77
C LEU A 127 14.39 -17.41 0.56
N ALA A 128 13.82 -16.19 0.71
CA ALA A 128 13.10 -15.77 1.90
C ALA A 128 11.61 -15.55 1.62
N VAL A 129 10.75 -15.93 2.56
CA VAL A 129 9.31 -15.58 2.58
C VAL A 129 9.06 -14.66 3.75
N ALA A 130 8.47 -13.50 3.49
CA ALA A 130 8.23 -12.45 4.47
C ALA A 130 6.76 -11.99 4.50
N GLY A 131 6.39 -11.26 5.55
CA GLY A 131 5.12 -10.58 5.68
C GLY A 131 4.02 -11.40 6.36
N CYS A 132 2.75 -11.00 6.18
CA CYS A 132 1.64 -11.56 6.95
C CYS A 132 1.35 -13.04 6.66
N VAL A 133 1.64 -13.56 5.44
CA VAL A 133 1.50 -15.00 5.16
C VAL A 133 2.60 -15.78 5.89
N ALA A 134 3.83 -15.28 5.90
CA ALA A 134 4.92 -15.89 6.63
C ALA A 134 4.62 -15.95 8.14
N GLN A 135 4.04 -14.88 8.69
CA GLN A 135 3.61 -14.84 10.09
C GLN A 135 2.53 -15.87 10.42
N ALA A 136 1.55 -16.03 9.53
CA ALA A 136 0.40 -16.90 9.77
C ALA A 136 0.72 -18.40 9.51
N GLU A 137 1.58 -18.70 8.54
CA GLU A 137 1.78 -20.05 8.00
C GLU A 137 3.25 -20.51 8.06
N GLY A 138 4.08 -19.90 8.90
CA GLY A 138 5.54 -20.07 8.90
C GLY A 138 6.02 -21.53 8.81
N ALA A 139 5.55 -22.41 9.70
CA ALA A 139 5.91 -23.82 9.72
C ALA A 139 5.38 -24.60 8.49
N GLU A 140 4.15 -24.27 8.04
CA GLU A 140 3.53 -24.88 6.86
C GLU A 140 4.28 -24.53 5.58
N ILE A 141 4.80 -23.29 5.48
CA ILE A 141 5.62 -22.89 4.34
C ILE A 141 6.84 -23.83 4.19
N LEU A 142 7.57 -24.09 5.28
CA LEU A 142 8.73 -24.98 5.23
C LEU A 142 8.36 -26.45 4.99
N ALA A 143 7.24 -26.91 5.54
CA ALA A 143 6.76 -28.28 5.29
C ALA A 143 6.46 -28.51 3.80
N ARG A 144 5.87 -27.52 3.11
CA ARG A 144 5.52 -27.61 1.68
C ARG A 144 6.63 -27.15 0.74
N ALA A 145 7.51 -26.26 1.20
CA ALA A 145 8.60 -25.68 0.42
C ALA A 145 9.94 -25.75 1.20
N PRO A 146 10.51 -26.96 1.42
CA PRO A 146 11.73 -27.15 2.23
C PRO A 146 12.99 -26.51 1.64
N TYR A 147 12.91 -25.97 0.45
CA TYR A 147 13.97 -25.21 -0.24
C TYR A 147 13.98 -23.71 0.11
N VAL A 148 13.04 -23.24 0.92
CA VAL A 148 13.03 -21.87 1.48
C VAL A 148 14.05 -21.82 2.62
N ASP A 149 14.90 -20.80 2.63
CA ASP A 149 15.97 -20.65 3.62
C ASP A 149 15.55 -19.81 4.83
N ILE A 150 14.66 -18.82 4.63
CA ILE A 150 14.23 -17.89 5.67
C ILE A 150 12.71 -17.69 5.59
N VAL A 151 12.03 -17.76 6.75
CA VAL A 151 10.63 -17.38 6.91
C VAL A 151 10.54 -16.37 8.04
N LEU A 152 10.01 -15.17 7.77
CA LEU A 152 9.98 -14.11 8.76
C LEU A 152 8.67 -13.33 8.76
N GLY A 153 8.21 -12.98 9.97
CA GLY A 153 7.06 -12.12 10.19
C GLY A 153 7.36 -10.63 9.89
N PRO A 154 6.31 -9.79 9.81
CA PRO A 154 6.48 -8.36 9.54
C PRO A 154 7.13 -7.60 10.69
N GLN A 155 7.21 -8.17 11.89
CA GLN A 155 7.82 -7.52 13.05
C GLN A 155 9.31 -7.81 13.20
N THR A 156 9.87 -8.77 12.45
CA THR A 156 11.23 -9.26 12.65
C THR A 156 12.21 -8.92 11.52
N TYR A 157 11.79 -8.17 10.48
CA TYR A 157 12.65 -7.91 9.32
C TYR A 157 13.90 -7.07 9.62
N HIS A 158 13.95 -6.33 10.73
CA HIS A 158 15.17 -5.65 11.20
C HIS A 158 16.29 -6.64 11.52
N ARG A 159 15.95 -7.90 11.84
CA ARG A 159 16.89 -8.99 12.11
C ARG A 159 17.34 -9.76 10.86
N LEU A 160 16.95 -9.32 9.65
CA LEU A 160 17.38 -9.97 8.40
C LEU A 160 18.89 -10.19 8.29
N PRO A 161 19.79 -9.28 8.73
CA PRO A 161 21.23 -9.51 8.71
C PRO A 161 21.65 -10.76 9.48
N GLU A 162 21.09 -10.97 10.65
CA GLU A 162 21.34 -12.17 11.47
C GLU A 162 20.77 -13.44 10.79
N MET A 163 19.55 -13.37 10.28
CA MET A 163 18.91 -14.50 9.60
C MET A 163 19.71 -14.92 8.36
N VAL A 164 20.19 -13.96 7.56
CA VAL A 164 21.06 -14.21 6.40
C VAL A 164 22.37 -14.87 6.84
N ALA A 165 22.99 -14.40 7.94
CA ALA A 165 24.21 -14.99 8.48
C ALA A 165 23.97 -16.43 8.96
N ARG A 166 22.85 -16.70 9.63
CA ARG A 166 22.46 -18.05 10.09
C ARG A 166 22.19 -18.97 8.91
N ALA A 167 21.33 -18.58 7.97
CA ALA A 167 21.02 -19.33 6.76
C ALA A 167 22.28 -19.61 5.90
N SER A 168 23.30 -18.74 5.96
CA SER A 168 24.55 -18.94 5.21
C SER A 168 25.49 -19.95 5.85
N ARG A 169 25.42 -20.15 7.17
CA ARG A 169 26.35 -21.00 7.93
C ARG A 169 25.78 -22.37 8.28
N ALA A 170 24.46 -22.48 8.47
CA ALA A 170 23.79 -23.69 8.97
C ALA A 170 23.13 -24.46 7.83
N ALA A 171 23.07 -25.80 7.99
CA ALA A 171 22.14 -26.63 7.23
C ALA A 171 20.78 -26.53 7.92
N GLY A 172 19.81 -25.83 7.30
CA GLY A 172 18.44 -25.70 7.79
C GLY A 172 17.86 -24.30 7.61
N ALA A 173 16.54 -24.25 7.54
CA ALA A 173 15.82 -22.98 7.38
C ALA A 173 15.75 -22.21 8.70
N VAL A 174 15.70 -20.89 8.60
CA VAL A 174 15.53 -19.96 9.72
C VAL A 174 14.07 -19.50 9.75
N ILE A 175 13.38 -19.68 10.88
CA ILE A 175 12.03 -19.16 11.13
C ILE A 175 12.10 -18.12 12.23
N GLU A 176 11.55 -16.92 11.95
CA GLU A 176 11.41 -15.81 12.90
C GLU A 176 10.01 -15.18 12.74
N THR A 177 9.03 -15.81 13.39
CA THR A 177 7.61 -15.40 13.36
C THR A 177 7.07 -15.06 14.76
N GLU A 178 7.91 -15.04 15.77
CA GLU A 178 7.54 -14.57 17.11
C GLU A 178 7.51 -13.03 17.12
N PHE A 179 6.63 -12.47 17.95
CA PHE A 179 6.60 -11.03 18.16
C PHE A 179 7.76 -10.65 19.10
N PRO A 180 8.75 -9.88 18.63
CA PRO A 180 9.86 -9.44 19.48
C PRO A 180 9.38 -8.47 20.56
N ALA A 181 10.11 -8.41 21.66
CA ALA A 181 9.84 -7.45 22.73
C ALA A 181 10.33 -6.04 22.36
N GLU A 182 11.37 -5.94 21.51
CA GLU A 182 11.89 -4.68 20.99
C GLU A 182 11.08 -4.13 19.83
N ASP A 183 10.99 -2.79 19.75
CA ASP A 183 10.41 -2.13 18.59
C ASP A 183 11.39 -2.20 17.40
N LYS A 184 10.91 -2.74 16.28
CA LYS A 184 11.71 -2.81 15.06
C LYS A 184 12.14 -1.45 14.54
N PHE A 185 11.33 -0.40 14.75
CA PHE A 185 11.63 0.94 14.27
C PHE A 185 12.86 1.56 14.93
N ASP A 186 13.22 1.15 16.16
CA ASP A 186 14.42 1.58 16.85
C ASP A 186 15.71 1.01 16.24
N HIS A 187 15.58 -0.04 15.43
CA HIS A 187 16.69 -0.79 14.83
C HIS A 187 16.81 -0.63 13.32
N LEU A 188 15.90 0.14 12.69
CA LEU A 188 15.97 0.35 11.26
C LEU A 188 17.00 1.41 10.89
N PRO A 189 17.83 1.16 9.85
CA PRO A 189 18.71 2.19 9.32
C PRO A 189 17.90 3.35 8.74
N GLU A 190 18.51 4.51 8.60
CA GLU A 190 17.90 5.61 7.87
C GLU A 190 17.61 5.19 6.41
N ALA A 191 16.50 5.71 5.84
CA ALA A 191 16.18 5.50 4.44
C ALA A 191 17.31 6.01 3.56
N SER A 192 17.87 5.15 2.71
CA SER A 192 19.05 5.44 1.90
C SER A 192 18.74 5.78 0.44
N ALA A 193 17.62 5.22 -0.08
CA ALA A 193 17.23 5.41 -1.46
C ALA A 193 16.19 6.51 -1.63
N PRO A 194 16.25 7.34 -2.70
CA PRO A 194 15.20 8.29 -3.02
C PRO A 194 13.87 7.56 -3.28
N PRO A 195 12.80 7.91 -2.58
CA PRO A 195 11.49 7.24 -2.77
C PRO A 195 10.79 7.65 -4.07
N GLY A 196 11.33 8.63 -4.79
CA GLY A 196 10.63 9.35 -5.86
C GLY A 196 9.72 10.45 -5.31
N PRO A 197 8.79 10.99 -6.14
CA PRO A 197 7.91 12.08 -5.74
C PRO A 197 6.91 11.74 -4.63
N THR A 198 6.64 10.47 -4.40
CA THR A 198 5.70 9.99 -3.38
C THR A 198 6.36 8.97 -2.47
N ALA A 199 6.15 9.08 -1.16
CA ALA A 199 6.70 8.17 -0.16
C ALA A 199 5.60 7.61 0.75
N PHE A 200 5.81 6.39 1.22
CA PHE A 200 5.06 5.80 2.32
C PHE A 200 5.82 5.98 3.62
N LEU A 201 5.11 6.31 4.68
CA LEU A 201 5.65 6.47 6.03
C LEU A 201 4.76 5.74 7.03
N THR A 202 5.24 4.63 7.56
CA THR A 202 4.52 3.90 8.60
C THR A 202 4.64 4.65 9.91
N ILE A 203 3.49 5.02 10.48
CA ILE A 203 3.40 5.73 11.76
C ILE A 203 2.82 4.86 12.87
N GLN A 204 2.09 3.80 12.49
CA GLN A 204 1.39 2.93 13.41
C GLN A 204 1.39 1.50 12.87
N GLU A 205 1.53 0.50 13.73
CA GLU A 205 1.37 -0.91 13.39
C GLU A 205 0.50 -1.65 14.40
N GLY A 206 -0.01 -2.81 13.98
CA GLY A 206 -0.94 -3.59 14.78
C GLY A 206 -2.33 -2.97 14.88
N CYS A 207 -3.25 -3.64 15.56
CA CYS A 207 -4.61 -3.12 15.74
C CYS A 207 -5.35 -3.84 16.85
N ASP A 208 -5.91 -3.08 17.80
CA ASP A 208 -6.66 -3.59 18.97
C ASP A 208 -8.18 -3.55 18.77
N LYS A 209 -8.67 -3.38 17.54
CA LYS A 209 -10.12 -3.34 17.28
C LYS A 209 -10.76 -4.73 17.30
N PHE A 210 -9.99 -5.80 17.03
CA PHE A 210 -10.46 -7.19 17.03
C PHE A 210 -11.76 -7.40 16.25
N CYS A 211 -11.84 -6.83 15.06
CA CYS A 211 -12.95 -7.10 14.14
C CYS A 211 -13.02 -8.61 13.87
N SER A 212 -14.22 -9.20 13.93
CA SER A 212 -14.41 -10.66 13.93
C SER A 212 -13.89 -11.40 12.69
N PHE A 213 -13.70 -10.68 11.58
CA PHE A 213 -13.18 -11.20 10.31
C PHE A 213 -11.69 -10.96 10.10
N CYS A 214 -11.04 -10.17 10.98
CA CYS A 214 -9.74 -9.58 10.71
C CYS A 214 -8.61 -10.37 11.37
N VAL A 215 -7.58 -10.67 10.59
CA VAL A 215 -6.38 -11.40 11.01
C VAL A 215 -5.24 -10.47 11.49
N VAL A 216 -5.38 -9.15 11.37
CA VAL A 216 -4.32 -8.19 11.69
C VAL A 216 -3.78 -8.33 13.12
N PRO A 217 -4.60 -8.45 14.18
CA PRO A 217 -4.06 -8.65 15.54
C PRO A 217 -3.14 -9.87 15.68
N TYR A 218 -3.38 -10.89 14.87
CA TYR A 218 -2.62 -12.16 14.91
C TYR A 218 -1.38 -12.14 13.99
N THR A 219 -1.32 -11.21 13.03
CA THR A 219 -0.21 -11.16 12.06
C THR A 219 0.68 -9.94 12.23
N ARG A 220 0.17 -8.87 12.82
CA ARG A 220 0.93 -7.63 13.08
C ARG A 220 1.00 -7.26 14.56
N GLY A 221 0.25 -7.95 15.40
CA GLY A 221 0.28 -7.76 16.86
C GLY A 221 -0.63 -6.64 17.37
N ALA A 222 -0.40 -6.26 18.62
CA ALA A 222 -1.07 -5.15 19.30
C ALA A 222 -0.74 -3.82 18.62
N GLU A 223 -1.61 -2.84 18.86
CA GLU A 223 -1.40 -1.48 18.35
C GLU A 223 -0.15 -0.84 18.97
N GLN A 224 0.69 -0.30 18.10
CA GLN A 224 1.90 0.41 18.45
C GLN A 224 2.02 1.68 17.60
N SER A 225 2.04 2.84 18.25
CA SER A 225 2.19 4.16 17.62
C SER A 225 3.61 4.66 17.77
N ARG A 226 4.24 5.05 16.67
CA ARG A 226 5.61 5.61 16.68
C ARG A 226 5.62 7.00 17.33
N PRO A 227 6.67 7.35 18.08
CA PRO A 227 6.83 8.69 18.67
C PRO A 227 6.79 9.79 17.59
N LEU A 228 6.21 10.96 17.93
CA LEU A 228 6.08 12.12 17.05
C LEU A 228 7.44 12.51 16.43
N GLU A 229 8.49 12.63 17.24
CA GLU A 229 9.82 13.05 16.77
C GLU A 229 10.43 12.06 15.78
N ALA A 230 10.25 10.75 15.99
CA ALA A 230 10.75 9.73 15.07
C ALA A 230 10.03 9.80 13.71
N VAL A 231 8.69 9.99 13.71
CA VAL A 231 7.91 10.19 12.50
C VAL A 231 8.33 11.47 11.77
N MET A 232 8.51 12.57 12.49
CA MET A 232 8.94 13.85 11.92
C MET A 232 10.36 13.80 11.35
N ALA A 233 11.27 13.09 12.00
CA ALA A 233 12.64 12.92 11.51
C ALA A 233 12.65 12.14 10.18
N GLU A 234 11.92 11.01 10.10
CA GLU A 234 11.81 10.23 8.86
C GLU A 234 11.11 11.02 7.76
N ALA A 235 10.04 11.77 8.07
CA ALA A 235 9.35 12.62 7.11
C ALA A 235 10.27 13.68 6.50
N ARG A 236 11.06 14.40 7.33
CA ARG A 236 12.06 15.37 6.86
C ARG A 236 13.12 14.71 5.97
N ARG A 237 13.56 13.51 6.35
CA ARG A 237 14.50 12.72 5.56
C ARG A 237 13.93 12.36 4.19
N LEU A 238 12.70 11.83 4.12
CA LEU A 238 12.03 11.49 2.86
C LEU A 238 11.87 12.71 1.95
N VAL A 239 11.50 13.87 2.50
CA VAL A 239 11.41 15.12 1.75
C VAL A 239 12.76 15.58 1.24
N SER A 240 13.83 15.51 2.05
CA SER A 240 15.20 15.83 1.61
C SER A 240 15.70 14.92 0.48
N LEU A 241 15.20 13.68 0.38
CA LEU A 241 15.46 12.74 -0.69
C LEU A 241 14.54 12.93 -1.92
N GLY A 242 13.66 13.94 -1.92
CA GLY A 242 12.85 14.33 -3.07
C GLY A 242 11.36 14.00 -3.00
N ALA A 243 10.86 13.44 -1.89
CA ALA A 243 9.43 13.23 -1.71
C ALA A 243 8.67 14.56 -1.63
N ARG A 244 7.57 14.68 -2.37
CA ARG A 244 6.66 15.83 -2.38
C ARG A 244 5.29 15.47 -1.78
N GLU A 245 4.98 14.19 -1.74
CA GLU A 245 3.77 13.63 -1.11
C GLU A 245 4.18 12.51 -0.15
N ILE A 246 3.66 12.55 1.08
CA ILE A 246 3.81 11.48 2.06
C ILE A 246 2.43 10.89 2.35
N THR A 247 2.33 9.56 2.25
CA THR A 247 1.16 8.82 2.71
C THR A 247 1.47 8.11 4.03
N LEU A 248 0.79 8.51 5.09
CA LEU A 248 0.91 7.91 6.41
C LEU A 248 0.21 6.54 6.40
N LEU A 249 0.91 5.53 6.89
CA LEU A 249 0.44 4.14 6.89
C LEU A 249 0.29 3.58 8.31
N GLY A 250 -0.66 2.67 8.44
CA GLY A 250 -0.89 1.84 9.61
C GLY A 250 -2.03 0.86 9.36
N GLN A 251 -2.41 0.08 10.36
CA GLN A 251 -3.60 -0.76 10.31
C GLN A 251 -4.85 -0.04 10.84
N ASN A 252 -4.66 1.05 11.58
CA ASN A 252 -5.70 1.94 12.08
C ASN A 252 -5.09 3.33 12.30
N VAL A 253 -4.73 3.98 11.20
CA VAL A 253 -3.90 5.20 11.19
C VAL A 253 -4.50 6.33 12.03
N ASN A 254 -5.81 6.49 12.03
CA ASN A 254 -6.46 7.57 12.77
C ASN A 254 -6.58 7.31 14.29
N ALA A 255 -6.13 6.16 14.78
CA ALA A 255 -5.91 5.93 16.21
C ALA A 255 -4.48 6.24 16.66
N TRP A 256 -3.60 6.70 15.78
CA TRP A 256 -2.24 7.05 16.15
C TRP A 256 -2.19 8.07 17.30
N HIS A 257 -1.38 7.74 18.31
CA HIS A 257 -1.23 8.49 19.55
C HIS A 257 0.24 8.50 20.01
N GLY A 258 1.16 8.81 19.08
CA GLY A 258 2.61 8.81 19.38
C GLY A 258 2.97 9.83 20.45
N GLU A 259 3.92 9.45 21.31
CA GLU A 259 4.48 10.34 22.32
C GLU A 259 5.07 11.59 21.70
N GLY A 260 4.72 12.75 22.26
CA GLY A 260 5.22 14.07 21.89
C GLY A 260 5.70 14.84 23.13
N PRO A 261 6.22 16.07 22.97
CA PRO A 261 6.76 16.86 24.08
C PRO A 261 5.78 17.16 25.23
N ALA A 262 4.48 17.15 24.91
CA ALA A 262 3.41 17.44 25.88
C ALA A 262 2.57 16.19 26.26
N GLY A 263 3.06 14.99 25.96
CA GLY A 263 2.34 13.74 26.11
C GLY A 263 1.82 13.20 24.76
N PRO A 264 0.90 12.23 24.77
CA PRO A 264 0.36 11.64 23.56
C PRO A 264 -0.24 12.68 22.62
N SER A 265 0.16 12.61 21.33
CA SER A 265 -0.31 13.50 20.28
C SER A 265 -1.40 12.83 19.44
N THR A 266 -2.29 13.61 18.83
CA THR A 266 -3.31 13.14 17.89
C THR A 266 -2.79 13.10 16.45
N LEU A 267 -3.48 12.35 15.57
CA LEU A 267 -3.15 12.37 14.14
C LEU A 267 -3.36 13.77 13.53
N GLY A 268 -4.36 14.55 14.00
CA GLY A 268 -4.57 15.93 13.57
C GLY A 268 -3.37 16.82 13.90
N GLN A 269 -2.78 16.68 15.10
CA GLN A 269 -1.56 17.40 15.49
C GLN A 269 -0.36 16.97 14.64
N LEU A 270 -0.18 15.68 14.37
CA LEU A 270 0.87 15.18 13.48
C LEU A 270 0.72 15.77 12.06
N VAL A 271 -0.48 15.79 11.51
CA VAL A 271 -0.74 16.36 10.18
C VAL A 271 -0.35 17.84 10.12
N ARG A 272 -0.70 18.64 11.16
CA ARG A 272 -0.28 20.06 11.24
C ARG A 272 1.22 20.21 11.36
N ALA A 273 1.89 19.36 12.14
CA ALA A 273 3.34 19.36 12.25
C ALA A 273 4.02 19.02 10.91
N LEU A 274 3.55 17.99 10.22
CA LEU A 274 4.06 17.60 8.91
C LEU A 274 3.87 18.69 7.86
N ALA A 275 2.74 19.40 7.89
CA ALA A 275 2.46 20.51 6.98
C ALA A 275 3.47 21.68 7.11
N GLY A 276 4.16 21.76 8.24
CA GLY A 276 5.25 22.71 8.46
C GLY A 276 6.59 22.31 7.83
N ILE A 277 6.74 21.11 7.26
CA ILE A 277 7.96 20.69 6.59
C ILE A 277 8.07 21.39 5.23
N PRO A 278 9.12 22.21 4.99
CA PRO A 278 9.33 22.82 3.68
C PRO A 278 9.35 21.77 2.57
N ASP A 279 8.79 22.11 1.42
CA ASP A 279 8.72 21.23 0.24
C ASP A 279 7.79 20.02 0.32
N LEU A 280 7.21 19.68 1.46
CA LEU A 280 6.13 18.71 1.55
C LEU A 280 4.82 19.34 1.05
N ALA A 281 4.45 18.98 -0.18
CA ALA A 281 3.30 19.58 -0.85
C ALA A 281 1.97 18.88 -0.51
N ARG A 282 2.02 17.56 -0.21
CA ARG A 282 0.83 16.74 0.02
C ARG A 282 1.02 15.75 1.14
N ILE A 283 -0.01 15.63 1.96
CA ILE A 283 -0.12 14.64 3.04
C ILE A 283 -1.36 13.81 2.77
N ARG A 284 -1.23 12.49 2.92
CA ARG A 284 -2.34 11.53 2.89
C ARG A 284 -2.21 10.57 4.04
N TYR A 285 -3.30 9.93 4.40
CA TYR A 285 -3.30 8.78 5.29
C TYR A 285 -4.32 7.74 4.81
N THR A 286 -4.14 6.50 5.19
CA THR A 286 -5.01 5.41 4.76
C THR A 286 -5.19 4.37 5.85
N THR A 287 -6.26 3.57 5.74
CA THR A 287 -6.63 2.54 6.71
C THR A 287 -7.09 3.13 8.04
N SER A 288 -8.26 3.77 8.01
CA SER A 288 -8.89 4.41 9.16
C SER A 288 -10.07 3.60 9.70
N HIS A 289 -10.41 3.83 10.97
CA HIS A 289 -11.61 3.28 11.57
C HIS A 289 -12.59 4.41 11.93
N PRO A 290 -13.90 4.28 11.63
CA PRO A 290 -14.88 5.36 11.88
C PRO A 290 -14.91 5.86 13.33
N ARG A 291 -14.68 4.99 14.30
CA ARG A 291 -14.68 5.36 15.73
C ARG A 291 -13.53 6.24 16.19
N ASP A 292 -12.44 6.23 15.44
CA ASP A 292 -11.23 6.96 15.81
C ASP A 292 -11.08 8.26 14.99
N MET A 293 -12.15 8.66 14.29
CA MET A 293 -12.23 9.96 13.62
C MET A 293 -12.69 11.02 14.63
N ASP A 294 -11.74 11.64 15.30
CA ASP A 294 -11.98 12.66 16.32
C ASP A 294 -12.20 14.07 15.72
N ASP A 295 -12.59 15.01 16.57
CA ASP A 295 -12.87 16.38 16.18
C ASP A 295 -11.61 17.12 15.70
N ASP A 296 -10.45 16.80 16.28
CA ASP A 296 -9.16 17.41 15.91
C ASP A 296 -8.75 17.00 14.49
N LEU A 297 -8.92 15.74 14.11
CA LEU A 297 -8.63 15.27 12.76
C LEU A 297 -9.62 15.83 11.73
N ILE A 298 -10.91 15.96 12.09
CA ILE A 298 -11.91 16.60 11.24
C ILE A 298 -11.54 18.08 11.02
N ALA A 299 -11.11 18.80 12.06
CA ALA A 299 -10.63 20.17 11.95
C ALA A 299 -9.38 20.27 11.04
N ALA A 300 -8.44 19.32 11.16
CA ALA A 300 -7.25 19.28 10.31
C ALA A 300 -7.61 19.16 8.81
N HIS A 301 -8.68 18.44 8.45
CA HIS A 301 -9.17 18.40 7.05
C HIS A 301 -9.62 19.77 6.55
N ALA A 302 -10.17 20.63 7.41
CA ALA A 302 -10.56 21.99 7.03
C ALA A 302 -9.37 22.95 6.98
N GLU A 303 -8.43 22.82 7.92
CA GLU A 303 -7.39 23.82 8.22
C GLU A 303 -6.10 23.61 7.41
N VAL A 304 -5.75 22.34 7.06
CA VAL A 304 -4.46 21.99 6.46
C VAL A 304 -4.60 21.79 4.94
N PRO A 305 -4.16 22.76 4.12
CA PRO A 305 -4.28 22.66 2.66
C PRO A 305 -3.51 21.49 2.06
N GLN A 306 -2.38 21.10 2.68
CA GLN A 306 -1.56 19.97 2.26
C GLN A 306 -2.23 18.62 2.52
N LEU A 307 -3.20 18.54 3.46
CA LEU A 307 -3.98 17.33 3.66
C LEU A 307 -4.96 17.14 2.49
N MET A 308 -4.69 16.14 1.67
CA MET A 308 -5.44 15.95 0.44
C MET A 308 -6.90 15.55 0.70
N PRO A 309 -7.84 16.03 -0.13
CA PRO A 309 -9.28 15.80 0.03
C PRO A 309 -9.68 14.40 -0.43
N PHE A 310 -9.03 13.38 0.10
CA PHE A 310 -9.34 11.98 -0.14
C PHE A 310 -9.21 11.20 1.17
N LEU A 311 -10.29 10.58 1.61
CA LEU A 311 -10.33 9.81 2.85
C LEU A 311 -10.80 8.38 2.60
N HIS A 312 -9.95 7.41 2.95
CA HIS A 312 -10.32 5.99 2.99
C HIS A 312 -10.80 5.64 4.41
N LEU A 313 -12.11 5.41 4.55
CA LEU A 313 -12.79 5.16 5.83
C LEU A 313 -13.68 3.91 5.74
N PRO A 314 -13.11 2.71 5.92
CA PRO A 314 -13.82 1.44 5.79
C PRO A 314 -15.00 1.28 6.76
N VAL A 315 -16.23 1.18 6.24
CA VAL A 315 -17.43 0.89 7.02
C VAL A 315 -17.71 -0.60 7.15
N GLN A 316 -17.42 -1.38 6.10
CA GLN A 316 -17.58 -2.81 5.94
C GLN A 316 -19.02 -3.26 5.61
N SER A 317 -20.05 -2.71 6.25
CA SER A 317 -21.47 -3.03 6.03
C SER A 317 -22.35 -1.82 6.36
N GLY A 318 -23.52 -1.75 5.77
CA GLY A 318 -24.56 -0.76 6.10
C GLY A 318 -25.62 -1.29 7.11
N SER A 319 -25.50 -2.54 7.54
CA SER A 319 -26.42 -3.15 8.52
C SER A 319 -25.83 -3.07 9.92
N ASP A 320 -26.58 -2.48 10.87
CA ASP A 320 -26.17 -2.40 12.27
C ASP A 320 -25.97 -3.80 12.88
N ARG A 321 -26.79 -4.78 12.49
CA ARG A 321 -26.65 -6.17 12.93
C ARG A 321 -25.32 -6.77 12.43
N MET A 322 -24.95 -6.52 11.18
CA MET A 322 -23.67 -6.97 10.64
C MET A 322 -22.50 -6.22 11.26
N LEU A 323 -22.58 -4.91 11.43
CA LEU A 323 -21.56 -4.12 12.10
C LEU A 323 -21.30 -4.63 13.52
N ALA A 324 -22.36 -4.98 14.27
CA ALA A 324 -22.22 -5.60 15.59
C ALA A 324 -21.58 -7.00 15.51
N ALA A 325 -21.99 -7.85 14.57
CA ALA A 325 -21.40 -9.17 14.36
C ALA A 325 -19.91 -9.09 13.92
N MET A 326 -19.53 -8.04 13.20
CA MET A 326 -18.17 -7.72 12.81
C MET A 326 -17.35 -7.06 13.94
N ASN A 327 -17.92 -6.80 15.13
CA ASN A 327 -17.30 -6.06 16.23
C ASN A 327 -16.86 -4.64 15.85
N ARG A 328 -17.62 -3.96 14.97
CA ARG A 328 -17.25 -2.60 14.49
C ARG A 328 -17.60 -1.52 15.53
N ARG A 329 -18.49 -1.80 16.46
CA ARG A 329 -18.87 -0.92 17.60
C ARG A 329 -19.31 0.49 17.18
N HIS A 330 -19.91 0.64 16.00
CA HIS A 330 -20.63 1.82 15.53
C HIS A 330 -21.83 1.37 14.70
N THR A 331 -22.81 2.23 14.52
CA THR A 331 -23.98 2.02 13.67
C THR A 331 -23.81 2.65 12.30
N ALA A 332 -24.64 2.28 11.32
CA ALA A 332 -24.73 2.96 10.04
C ALA A 332 -25.11 4.44 10.21
N ALA A 333 -25.97 4.77 11.17
CA ALA A 333 -26.34 6.14 11.47
C ALA A 333 -25.16 6.96 12.04
N ASP A 334 -24.30 6.35 12.89
CA ASP A 334 -23.07 7.01 13.37
C ASP A 334 -22.12 7.32 12.20
N TYR A 335 -21.96 6.35 11.29
CA TYR A 335 -21.13 6.53 10.10
C TYR A 335 -21.64 7.67 9.22
N LEU A 336 -22.94 7.72 8.96
CA LEU A 336 -23.54 8.77 8.13
C LEU A 336 -23.40 10.16 8.77
N ARG A 337 -23.63 10.29 10.09
CA ARG A 337 -23.38 11.56 10.81
C ARG A 337 -21.92 11.99 10.72
N LEU A 338 -20.99 11.05 10.80
CA LEU A 338 -19.57 11.33 10.65
C LEU A 338 -19.24 11.85 9.21
N ILE A 339 -19.80 11.22 8.18
CA ILE A 339 -19.64 11.67 6.79
C ILE A 339 -20.19 13.08 6.60
N ASP A 340 -21.37 13.38 7.17
CA ASP A 340 -21.98 14.72 7.08
C ASP A 340 -21.06 15.78 7.73
N ARG A 341 -20.45 15.48 8.88
CA ARG A 341 -19.48 16.36 9.56
C ARG A 341 -18.21 16.57 8.73
N LEU A 342 -17.67 15.51 8.16
CA LEU A 342 -16.48 15.56 7.31
C LEU A 342 -16.73 16.40 6.05
N ARG A 343 -17.89 16.24 5.42
CA ARG A 343 -18.28 17.06 4.24
C ARG A 343 -18.54 18.52 4.58
N ALA A 344 -19.05 18.79 5.77
CA ALA A 344 -19.19 20.16 6.26
C ALA A 344 -17.83 20.84 6.47
N ALA A 345 -16.85 20.11 7.02
CA ALA A 345 -15.48 20.59 7.22
C ALA A 345 -14.69 20.70 5.90
N ARG A 346 -14.87 19.75 4.99
CA ARG A 346 -14.18 19.68 3.69
C ARG A 346 -15.16 19.30 2.58
N PRO A 347 -15.83 20.27 1.93
CA PRO A 347 -16.89 20.00 0.93
C PRO A 347 -16.44 19.22 -0.31
N ASP A 348 -15.17 19.33 -0.69
CA ASP A 348 -14.57 18.62 -1.82
C ASP A 348 -13.99 17.24 -1.46
N LEU A 349 -14.28 16.71 -0.24
CA LEU A 349 -13.76 15.45 0.23
C LEU A 349 -14.30 14.27 -0.57
N ALA A 350 -13.41 13.56 -1.25
CA ALA A 350 -13.69 12.29 -1.90
C ALA A 350 -13.57 11.14 -0.90
N LEU A 351 -14.59 10.31 -0.82
CA LEU A 351 -14.67 9.21 0.14
C LEU A 351 -14.35 7.87 -0.53
N SER A 352 -13.62 7.04 0.19
CA SER A 352 -13.36 5.65 -0.17
C SER A 352 -13.67 4.74 1.02
N SER A 353 -14.09 3.50 0.74
CA SER A 353 -14.43 2.52 1.77
C SER A 353 -14.15 1.10 1.32
N ASP A 354 -14.17 0.17 2.28
CA ASP A 354 -14.18 -1.27 2.05
C ASP A 354 -15.55 -1.84 2.44
N PHE A 355 -15.98 -2.88 1.70
CA PHE A 355 -17.21 -3.62 1.94
C PHE A 355 -16.96 -5.12 1.90
N ILE A 356 -17.54 -5.84 2.87
CA ILE A 356 -17.53 -7.30 2.92
C ILE A 356 -18.96 -7.80 2.75
N VAL A 357 -19.21 -8.59 1.69
CA VAL A 357 -20.47 -9.27 1.48
C VAL A 357 -20.39 -10.74 1.90
N GLY A 358 -21.49 -11.30 2.40
CA GLY A 358 -21.55 -12.70 2.80
C GLY A 358 -20.83 -13.00 4.11
N HIS A 359 -20.68 -12.01 5.00
CA HIS A 359 -20.24 -12.29 6.38
C HIS A 359 -21.20 -13.29 7.02
N PRO A 360 -20.73 -14.22 7.88
CA PRO A 360 -21.59 -15.22 8.50
C PRO A 360 -22.88 -14.63 9.09
N GLY A 361 -24.01 -15.21 8.71
CA GLY A 361 -25.34 -14.77 9.13
C GLY A 361 -25.92 -13.56 8.37
N GLU A 362 -25.24 -13.00 7.37
CA GLU A 362 -25.79 -11.89 6.57
C GLU A 362 -27.05 -12.31 5.82
N THR A 363 -28.16 -11.59 6.04
CA THR A 363 -29.43 -11.77 5.35
C THR A 363 -29.55 -10.86 4.13
N GLU A 364 -30.61 -11.04 3.33
CA GLU A 364 -30.91 -10.14 2.23
C GLU A 364 -31.25 -8.72 2.70
N ALA A 365 -31.92 -8.59 3.84
CA ALA A 365 -32.19 -7.28 4.44
C ALA A 365 -30.91 -6.54 4.86
N ASP A 366 -29.89 -7.27 5.37
CA ASP A 366 -28.59 -6.68 5.71
C ASP A 366 -27.84 -6.22 4.48
N PHE A 367 -27.88 -7.02 3.43
CA PHE A 367 -27.29 -6.65 2.14
C PHE A 367 -27.98 -5.42 1.54
N ALA A 368 -29.32 -5.38 1.55
CA ALA A 368 -30.09 -4.22 1.09
C ALA A 368 -29.75 -2.95 1.88
N ALA A 369 -29.57 -3.05 3.21
CA ALA A 369 -29.12 -1.92 4.05
C ALA A 369 -27.72 -1.43 3.64
N THR A 370 -26.82 -2.34 3.27
CA THR A 370 -25.49 -2.00 2.75
C THR A 370 -25.57 -1.26 1.42
N MET A 371 -26.42 -1.72 0.49
CA MET A 371 -26.65 -1.03 -0.79
C MET A 371 -27.21 0.37 -0.58
N ALA A 372 -28.19 0.54 0.30
CA ALA A 372 -28.80 1.84 0.61
C ALA A 372 -27.78 2.82 1.23
N LEU A 373 -26.85 2.34 2.10
CA LEU A 373 -25.77 3.17 2.63
C LEU A 373 -24.84 3.64 1.52
N ILE A 374 -24.46 2.73 0.59
CA ILE A 374 -23.59 3.07 -0.54
C ILE A 374 -24.24 4.14 -1.42
N GLU A 375 -25.53 3.99 -1.76
CA GLU A 375 -26.29 4.97 -2.55
C GLU A 375 -26.30 6.35 -1.86
N ARG A 376 -26.56 6.38 -0.56
CA ARG A 376 -26.62 7.63 0.21
C ARG A 376 -25.27 8.34 0.32
N VAL A 377 -24.18 7.59 0.50
CA VAL A 377 -22.85 8.19 0.67
C VAL A 377 -22.26 8.65 -0.66
N GLY A 378 -22.38 7.88 -1.73
CA GLY A 378 -21.75 8.19 -3.02
C GLY A 378 -20.23 8.18 -2.92
N PHE A 379 -19.62 7.00 -3.07
CA PHE A 379 -18.17 6.83 -2.95
C PHE A 379 -17.44 7.15 -4.25
N ALA A 380 -16.35 7.93 -4.15
CA ALA A 380 -15.47 8.19 -5.28
C ALA A 380 -14.67 6.94 -5.71
N GLN A 381 -14.38 6.09 -4.74
CA GLN A 381 -13.73 4.79 -4.93
C GLN A 381 -14.15 3.86 -3.79
N ALA A 382 -14.29 2.57 -4.04
CA ALA A 382 -14.45 1.61 -2.95
C ALA A 382 -13.94 0.23 -3.38
N PHE A 383 -13.57 -0.57 -2.37
CA PHE A 383 -13.16 -1.94 -2.55
C PHE A 383 -14.20 -2.87 -1.94
N SER A 384 -14.40 -4.01 -2.56
CA SER A 384 -15.43 -4.95 -2.15
C SER A 384 -14.92 -6.38 -2.23
N PHE A 385 -15.26 -7.17 -1.23
CA PHE A 385 -14.74 -8.51 -1.03
C PHE A 385 -15.87 -9.45 -0.63
N LYS A 386 -15.80 -10.70 -1.08
CA LYS A 386 -16.54 -11.78 -0.43
C LYS A 386 -15.90 -12.06 0.92
N TYR A 387 -16.71 -12.30 1.93
CA TYR A 387 -16.18 -12.85 3.18
C TYR A 387 -15.44 -14.16 2.91
N SER A 388 -14.20 -14.23 3.36
CA SER A 388 -13.35 -15.41 3.30
C SER A 388 -12.90 -15.77 4.71
N PRO A 389 -13.13 -16.99 5.17
CA PRO A 389 -12.72 -17.42 6.50
C PRO A 389 -11.19 -17.33 6.66
N ARG A 390 -10.75 -16.75 7.75
CA ARG A 390 -9.33 -16.69 8.12
C ARG A 390 -9.09 -17.53 9.37
N PRO A 391 -8.17 -18.49 9.35
CA PRO A 391 -7.87 -19.31 10.53
C PRO A 391 -7.64 -18.45 11.77
N GLY A 392 -8.21 -18.86 12.91
CA GLY A 392 -8.07 -18.17 14.18
C GLY A 392 -8.99 -16.96 14.38
N THR A 393 -9.72 -16.51 13.36
CA THR A 393 -10.68 -15.42 13.52
C THR A 393 -12.07 -15.90 14.01
N PRO A 394 -12.78 -15.13 14.86
CA PRO A 394 -14.10 -15.53 15.36
C PRO A 394 -15.12 -15.86 14.27
N ALA A 395 -15.14 -15.08 13.18
CA ALA A 395 -16.08 -15.28 12.08
C ALA A 395 -15.82 -16.57 11.30
N ALA A 396 -14.59 -17.11 11.31
CA ALA A 396 -14.29 -18.36 10.63
C ALA A 396 -15.00 -19.57 11.27
N GLY A 397 -15.19 -19.54 12.60
CA GLY A 397 -15.90 -20.58 13.36
C GLY A 397 -17.41 -20.38 13.43
N ALA A 398 -17.95 -19.34 12.83
CA ALA A 398 -19.39 -19.05 12.92
C ALA A 398 -20.22 -20.09 12.13
N PRO A 399 -21.34 -20.62 12.70
CA PRO A 399 -22.07 -21.74 12.13
C PRO A 399 -22.88 -21.35 10.88
N THR A 400 -23.24 -20.07 10.72
CA THR A 400 -24.16 -19.59 9.65
C THR A 400 -23.39 -19.00 8.49
N GLN A 401 -22.56 -19.81 7.81
CA GLN A 401 -21.84 -19.37 6.61
C GLN A 401 -22.80 -19.12 5.44
N VAL A 402 -22.60 -18.01 4.70
CA VAL A 402 -23.39 -17.70 3.51
C VAL A 402 -22.87 -18.54 2.33
N PRO A 403 -23.75 -19.15 1.51
CA PRO A 403 -23.36 -19.92 0.34
C PRO A 403 -22.55 -19.08 -0.68
N GLU A 404 -21.55 -19.68 -1.34
CA GLU A 404 -20.69 -18.99 -2.30
C GLU A 404 -21.47 -18.33 -3.46
N ALA A 405 -22.46 -19.02 -4.01
CA ALA A 405 -23.31 -18.47 -5.08
C ALA A 405 -24.02 -17.18 -4.66
N GLU A 406 -24.44 -17.09 -3.38
CA GLU A 406 -25.06 -15.90 -2.83
C GLU A 406 -24.05 -14.77 -2.60
N LYS A 407 -22.86 -15.09 -2.11
CA LYS A 407 -21.75 -14.12 -2.01
C LYS A 407 -21.37 -13.56 -3.38
N ASP A 408 -21.34 -14.41 -4.43
CA ASP A 408 -21.04 -13.98 -5.80
C ASP A 408 -22.11 -13.02 -6.33
N ARG A 409 -23.39 -13.36 -6.15
CA ARG A 409 -24.52 -12.51 -6.54
C ARG A 409 -24.46 -11.13 -5.88
N ARG A 410 -24.26 -11.11 -4.55
CA ARG A 410 -24.16 -9.87 -3.77
C ARG A 410 -22.94 -9.04 -4.18
N LEU A 411 -21.79 -9.69 -4.37
CA LEU A 411 -20.58 -8.99 -4.79
C LEU A 411 -20.75 -8.35 -6.16
N GLN A 412 -21.34 -9.05 -7.13
CA GLN A 412 -21.58 -8.51 -8.47
C GLN A 412 -22.52 -7.29 -8.44
N ALA A 413 -23.61 -7.35 -7.68
CA ALA A 413 -24.56 -6.26 -7.54
C ALA A 413 -23.89 -5.03 -6.88
N LEU A 414 -23.15 -5.25 -5.79
CA LEU A 414 -22.42 -4.19 -5.07
C LEU A 414 -21.36 -3.55 -5.95
N GLN A 415 -20.58 -4.35 -6.69
CA GLN A 415 -19.57 -3.84 -7.61
C GLN A 415 -20.16 -3.05 -8.78
N ALA A 416 -21.36 -3.40 -9.25
CA ALA A 416 -22.04 -2.63 -10.28
C ALA A 416 -22.36 -1.22 -9.80
N LEU A 417 -22.95 -1.08 -8.61
CA LEU A 417 -23.25 0.22 -8.00
C LEU A 417 -21.98 1.06 -7.74
N LEU A 418 -20.93 0.44 -7.18
CA LEU A 418 -19.69 1.14 -6.92
C LEU A 418 -18.99 1.61 -8.21
N ARG A 419 -19.03 0.83 -9.28
CA ARG A 419 -18.51 1.26 -10.60
C ARG A 419 -19.27 2.43 -11.17
N GLU A 420 -20.60 2.45 -11.02
CA GLU A 420 -21.44 3.56 -11.44
C GLU A 420 -21.08 4.85 -10.68
N GLN A 421 -20.94 4.80 -9.36
CA GLN A 421 -20.55 5.94 -8.54
C GLN A 421 -19.15 6.45 -8.89
N GLN A 422 -18.17 5.55 -9.08
CA GLN A 422 -16.82 5.93 -9.50
C GLN A 422 -16.82 6.58 -10.89
N ALA A 423 -17.60 6.05 -11.82
CA ALA A 423 -17.72 6.62 -13.16
C ALA A 423 -18.34 8.02 -13.12
N ALA A 424 -19.39 8.23 -12.31
CA ALA A 424 -20.00 9.51 -12.09
C ALA A 424 -19.01 10.52 -11.49
N PHE A 425 -18.30 10.13 -10.43
CA PHE A 425 -17.26 10.96 -9.82
C PHE A 425 -16.16 11.36 -10.82
N ASN A 426 -15.70 10.41 -11.64
CA ASN A 426 -14.70 10.68 -12.67
C ASN A 426 -15.26 11.64 -13.76
N ALA A 427 -16.50 11.43 -14.17
CA ALA A 427 -17.17 12.29 -15.16
C ALA A 427 -17.31 13.73 -14.66
N ASP A 428 -17.65 13.94 -13.40
CA ASP A 428 -17.74 15.27 -12.77
C ASP A 428 -16.41 16.03 -12.74
N CYS A 429 -15.28 15.34 -12.92
CA CYS A 429 -13.99 15.99 -13.03
C CYS A 429 -13.74 16.60 -14.40
N VAL A 430 -14.47 16.19 -15.46
CA VAL A 430 -14.26 16.68 -16.83
C VAL A 430 -14.57 18.17 -16.90
N GLY A 431 -13.69 18.93 -17.55
CA GLY A 431 -13.76 20.39 -17.65
C GLY A 431 -13.14 21.15 -16.46
N ARG A 432 -12.90 20.49 -15.32
CA ARG A 432 -12.24 21.11 -14.16
C ARG A 432 -10.74 21.30 -14.41
N THR A 433 -10.21 22.38 -13.87
CA THR A 433 -8.77 22.62 -13.74
C THR A 433 -8.33 22.14 -12.37
N VAL A 434 -7.32 21.25 -12.33
CA VAL A 434 -6.83 20.65 -11.10
C VAL A 434 -5.32 20.65 -11.05
N ASP A 435 -4.77 20.67 -9.85
CA ASP A 435 -3.35 20.52 -9.59
C ASP A 435 -3.00 19.02 -9.53
N VAL A 436 -2.05 18.59 -10.37
CA VAL A 436 -1.60 17.20 -10.47
C VAL A 436 -0.15 17.11 -10.02
N LEU A 437 0.14 16.25 -9.04
CA LEU A 437 1.51 15.86 -8.75
C LEU A 437 1.96 14.86 -9.80
N VAL A 438 2.95 15.23 -10.62
CA VAL A 438 3.55 14.33 -11.61
C VAL A 438 4.43 13.31 -10.90
N THR A 439 4.13 12.04 -11.10
CA THR A 439 4.86 10.93 -10.46
C THR A 439 5.89 10.29 -11.38
N GLY A 440 5.83 10.55 -12.68
CA GLY A 440 6.76 10.02 -13.67
C GLY A 440 6.21 10.06 -15.08
N PRO A 441 6.85 9.36 -16.02
CA PRO A 441 6.36 9.23 -17.38
C PRO A 441 5.02 8.49 -17.43
N GLY A 442 4.19 8.80 -18.42
CA GLY A 442 2.98 8.06 -18.72
C GLY A 442 3.26 6.74 -19.44
N ARG A 443 2.20 6.13 -19.96
CA ARG A 443 2.32 4.85 -20.68
C ARG A 443 2.86 4.99 -22.12
N ARG A 444 2.73 6.17 -22.70
CA ARG A 444 3.18 6.48 -24.06
C ARG A 444 4.35 7.47 -24.03
N PRO A 445 5.28 7.39 -25.01
CA PRO A 445 6.32 8.41 -25.15
C PRO A 445 5.71 9.83 -25.21
N GLY A 446 6.35 10.81 -24.57
CA GLY A 446 5.86 12.18 -24.50
C GLY A 446 4.64 12.40 -23.59
N GLN A 447 4.31 11.40 -22.77
CA GLN A 447 3.20 11.48 -21.83
C GLN A 447 3.72 11.50 -20.40
N ILE A 448 3.17 12.38 -19.57
CA ILE A 448 3.38 12.41 -18.12
C ILE A 448 2.23 11.70 -17.40
N GLY A 449 2.55 11.09 -16.27
CA GLY A 449 1.60 10.45 -15.36
C GLY A 449 1.64 11.08 -13.98
N GLY A 450 0.48 11.23 -13.35
CA GLY A 450 0.40 11.85 -12.02
C GLY A 450 -0.88 11.48 -11.27
N ARG A 451 -1.11 12.20 -10.15
CA ARG A 451 -2.27 12.01 -9.28
C ARG A 451 -2.96 13.34 -9.00
N THR A 452 -4.30 13.34 -9.07
CA THR A 452 -5.12 14.46 -8.60
C THR A 452 -5.07 14.58 -7.07
N PRO A 453 -5.59 15.67 -6.48
CA PRO A 453 -5.82 15.73 -5.03
C PRO A 453 -6.68 14.57 -4.50
N TRP A 454 -7.64 14.08 -5.29
CA TRP A 454 -8.53 12.95 -4.96
C TRP A 454 -7.95 11.57 -5.30
N LEU A 455 -6.62 11.46 -5.51
CA LEU A 455 -5.86 10.23 -5.76
C LEU A 455 -6.10 9.59 -7.14
N GLN A 456 -6.95 10.16 -8.00
CA GLN A 456 -7.19 9.62 -9.35
C GLN A 456 -5.93 9.68 -10.21
N PRO A 457 -5.60 8.61 -10.97
CA PRO A 457 -4.55 8.67 -11.98
C PRO A 457 -4.90 9.64 -13.10
N VAL A 458 -3.93 10.46 -13.49
CA VAL A 458 -4.06 11.40 -14.61
C VAL A 458 -2.93 11.17 -15.60
N HIS A 459 -3.26 11.26 -16.88
CA HIS A 459 -2.31 11.23 -17.98
C HIS A 459 -2.50 12.50 -18.85
N ALA A 460 -1.40 13.15 -19.18
CA ALA A 460 -1.39 14.31 -20.07
C ALA A 460 -0.15 14.25 -20.96
N ASP A 461 -0.22 14.82 -22.16
CA ASP A 461 0.97 15.06 -22.97
C ASP A 461 1.79 16.16 -22.31
N GLY A 462 3.10 15.98 -22.23
CA GLY A 462 3.99 16.93 -21.56
C GLY A 462 5.45 16.50 -21.65
N PRO A 463 6.37 17.46 -21.40
CA PRO A 463 7.80 17.20 -21.49
C PRO A 463 8.28 16.25 -20.36
N ASP A 464 9.37 15.56 -20.64
CA ASP A 464 10.10 14.81 -19.61
C ASP A 464 10.65 15.74 -18.51
N GLY A 465 10.95 15.18 -17.33
CA GLY A 465 11.56 15.92 -16.23
C GLY A 465 10.59 16.66 -15.30
N LEU A 466 9.27 16.49 -15.48
CA LEU A 466 8.27 17.09 -14.58
C LEU A 466 7.99 16.25 -13.32
N ALA A 467 8.60 15.08 -13.16
CA ALA A 467 8.44 14.27 -11.96
C ALA A 467 8.74 15.07 -10.68
N GLY A 468 7.87 14.98 -9.68
CA GLY A 468 7.94 15.77 -8.44
C GLY A 468 7.38 17.19 -8.52
N ARG A 469 7.00 17.66 -9.70
CA ARG A 469 6.32 18.96 -9.84
C ARG A 469 4.82 18.83 -9.72
N ILE A 470 4.19 19.86 -9.16
CA ILE A 470 2.75 20.05 -9.22
C ILE A 470 2.47 20.92 -10.44
N VAL A 471 1.67 20.40 -11.35
CA VAL A 471 1.29 21.08 -12.59
C VAL A 471 -0.21 21.27 -12.65
N ARG A 472 -0.66 22.37 -13.22
CA ARG A 472 -2.09 22.62 -13.48
C ARG A 472 -2.49 21.95 -14.78
N VAL A 473 -3.56 21.18 -14.73
CA VAL A 473 -4.10 20.52 -15.92
C VAL A 473 -5.61 20.75 -16.03
N LYS A 474 -6.13 20.79 -17.24
CA LYS A 474 -7.57 20.75 -17.51
C LYS A 474 -7.95 19.31 -17.84
N ILE A 475 -8.87 18.71 -17.08
CA ILE A 475 -9.38 17.38 -17.35
C ILE A 475 -10.25 17.41 -18.60
N VAL A 476 -9.95 16.58 -19.59
CA VAL A 476 -10.63 16.56 -20.89
C VAL A 476 -11.45 15.29 -21.11
N ALA A 477 -11.11 14.19 -20.45
CA ALA A 477 -11.88 12.95 -20.53
C ALA A 477 -11.74 12.11 -19.25
N ALA A 478 -12.79 11.36 -18.94
CA ALA A 478 -12.83 10.37 -17.87
C ALA A 478 -12.82 8.97 -18.47
N HIS A 479 -12.04 8.07 -17.82
CA HIS A 479 -11.98 6.65 -18.10
C HIS A 479 -12.35 5.87 -16.84
N GLN A 480 -12.51 4.57 -16.96
CA GLN A 480 -12.90 3.73 -15.83
C GLN A 480 -11.99 3.94 -14.60
N ASN A 481 -10.67 3.98 -14.76
CA ASN A 481 -9.70 4.03 -13.68
C ASN A 481 -8.69 5.19 -13.81
N SER A 482 -8.92 6.16 -14.68
CA SER A 482 -8.00 7.28 -14.90
C SER A 482 -8.70 8.45 -15.60
N LEU A 483 -8.01 9.58 -15.62
CA LEU A 483 -8.43 10.80 -16.30
C LEU A 483 -7.40 11.16 -17.38
N SER A 484 -7.87 11.67 -18.52
CA SER A 484 -7.01 12.35 -19.50
C SER A 484 -7.10 13.86 -19.30
N ALA A 485 -5.97 14.53 -19.43
CA ALA A 485 -5.88 15.95 -19.20
C ALA A 485 -4.98 16.65 -20.23
N THR A 486 -5.14 17.97 -20.33
CA THR A 486 -4.23 18.84 -21.07
C THR A 486 -3.44 19.68 -20.08
N LEU A 487 -2.12 19.73 -20.24
CA LEU A 487 -1.23 20.57 -19.45
C LEU A 487 -1.52 22.04 -19.74
N LEU A 488 -1.69 22.84 -18.69
CA LEU A 488 -1.87 24.28 -18.83
C LEU A 488 -0.52 24.99 -18.70
N PRO A 489 -0.29 26.09 -19.46
CA PRO A 489 0.92 26.89 -19.32
C PRO A 489 1.10 27.37 -17.87
N HIS A 490 2.35 27.45 -17.42
CA HIS A 490 2.64 28.04 -16.12
C HIS A 490 2.28 29.55 -16.14
N PRO A 491 1.69 30.12 -15.07
CA PRO A 491 1.29 31.54 -15.08
C PRO A 491 2.38 32.51 -15.54
N GLN A 492 3.63 32.26 -15.24
CA GLN A 492 4.78 33.09 -15.67
C GLN A 492 5.11 32.97 -17.17
N GLU A 493 4.66 31.91 -17.88
CA GLU A 493 4.83 31.81 -19.33
C GLU A 493 3.74 32.55 -20.09
N GLN A 494 2.56 32.74 -19.49
CA GLN A 494 1.47 33.50 -20.07
C GLN A 494 1.78 35.03 -20.13
N GLU A 495 2.49 35.58 -19.15
CA GLU A 495 2.93 36.96 -19.13
C GLU A 495 3.98 37.27 -20.21
N ARG A 496 4.83 36.28 -20.53
CA ARG A 496 5.86 36.45 -21.59
C ARG A 496 5.31 36.37 -23.03
N THR A 497 4.14 35.76 -23.20
CA THR A 497 3.52 35.61 -24.52
C THR A 497 2.57 36.78 -24.85
N GLN A 498 2.23 37.62 -23.85
CA GLN A 498 1.37 38.83 -24.02
C GLN A 498 2.18 40.12 -23.99
N ALA A 499 3.48 40.10 -23.78
CA ALA A 499 4.43 41.18 -23.88
C ALA A 499 5.23 41.13 -25.21
#